data_aeb0ee36a581501473114a634f5dac09
#
_entry.id   aeb0ee36a581501473114a634f5dac09
#
_cell.length_a   1.000
_cell.length_b   1.000
_cell.length_c   1.000
_cell.angle_alpha   90.00
_cell.angle_beta   90.00
_cell.angle_gamma   90.00
#
_symmetry.space_group_name_H-M   'P 1'
#
loop_
_entity.id
_entity.type
_entity.pdbx_description
1 polymer ?
#
loop_
_entity_poly.entity_id
_entity_poly.type
_entity_poly.pdbx_seq_one_letter_code
_entity_poly.pdbx_strand_id
1 'polypeptide(L)'
;MTVQNADGGARPVSGPGPGPASGPGPGSGARPRRRDRHGRGLRGRLVPPGVPLYRSRAQQFDDLVLEAVARLEPRWETELSDVEFAVQEVPDADAIGDEGVPLARIVRGSPDTGDPENPATGPRIVLFRRPLMARAEDEDELSELVFDVVVEEFAEILGVDPEVIDPGYGEV
;
A
#
# COMPACT_ATOMS: atom_id res chain seq x y z
N MET A 1 -15.92 -34.87 46.30
CA MET A 1 -16.17 -36.22 45.75
C MET A 1 -15.34 -36.26 44.47
N THR A 2 -14.05 -36.69 44.55
CA THR A 2 -13.59 -38.07 44.52
C THR A 2 -13.98 -38.73 43.19
N VAL A 3 -13.14 -39.19 42.32
CA VAL A 3 -11.96 -40.05 42.30
C VAL A 3 -11.42 -40.03 40.85
N GLN A 4 -10.16 -39.75 40.40
CA GLN A 4 -8.97 -40.65 40.48
C GLN A 4 -9.11 -41.98 39.77
N ASN A 5 -8.35 -42.25 38.76
CA ASN A 5 -7.17 -43.14 38.61
C ASN A 5 -6.88 -43.37 37.13
N ALA A 6 -5.71 -43.18 36.61
CA ALA A 6 -4.45 -43.89 36.75
C ALA A 6 -4.37 -45.17 35.88
N ASP A 7 -3.32 -45.19 35.20
CA ASP A 7 -2.26 -46.21 35.07
C ASP A 7 -2.25 -46.93 33.73
N GLY A 8 -1.20 -47.02 33.14
CA GLY A 8 0.03 -47.73 33.16
C GLY A 8 0.36 -48.11 31.72
N GLY A 9 1.45 -47.99 31.22
CA GLY A 9 2.68 -48.60 31.50
C GLY A 9 3.33 -49.22 30.28
N ALA A 10 4.60 -49.04 30.23
CA ALA A 10 5.59 -49.96 29.68
C ALA A 10 6.18 -49.72 28.29
N ARG A 11 7.39 -49.26 28.34
CA ARG A 11 8.54 -49.58 27.44
C ARG A 11 8.87 -51.07 27.50
N PRO A 12 9.62 -51.69 26.53
CA PRO A 12 11.05 -51.52 26.38
C PRO A 12 11.61 -51.64 24.94
N VAL A 13 12.70 -50.98 24.76
CA VAL A 13 14.12 -51.29 24.56
C VAL A 13 14.58 -52.10 23.35
N SER A 14 15.73 -51.68 22.89
CA SER A 14 16.82 -52.35 22.18
C SER A 14 16.76 -52.29 20.66
N GLY A 15 17.65 -51.68 20.01
CA GLY A 15 19.08 -51.53 20.05
C GLY A 15 19.71 -52.21 18.85
N PRO A 16 21.00 -52.18 18.58
CA PRO A 16 21.59 -51.33 17.56
C PRO A 16 22.14 -52.15 16.38
N GLY A 17 22.46 -51.49 15.29
CA GLY A 17 23.25 -52.09 14.23
C GLY A 17 23.91 -51.07 13.33
N PRO A 18 25.23 -51.11 13.21
CA PRO A 18 25.98 -50.08 12.51
C PRO A 18 26.28 -50.44 11.06
N GLY A 19 26.36 -49.38 10.24
CA GLY A 19 27.19 -49.16 9.10
C GLY A 19 27.12 -50.10 7.88
N PRO A 20 27.77 -49.82 6.78
CA PRO A 20 28.74 -48.79 6.54
C PRO A 20 28.50 -47.92 5.28
N ALA A 21 29.14 -46.84 5.29
CA ALA A 21 29.93 -46.15 4.27
C ALA A 21 29.66 -46.31 2.78
N SER A 22 29.83 -45.21 2.16
CA SER A 22 30.45 -44.97 0.84
C SER A 22 29.53 -44.57 -0.29
N GLY A 23 29.81 -43.37 -0.74
CA GLY A 23 29.69 -42.99 -2.13
C GLY A 23 29.30 -41.55 -2.35
N PRO A 24 30.24 -40.66 -2.77
CA PRO A 24 29.86 -39.37 -3.27
C PRO A 24 29.24 -39.52 -4.63
N GLY A 25 27.94 -39.26 -4.73
CA GLY A 25 27.27 -39.12 -6.02
C GLY A 25 27.66 -37.81 -6.68
N PRO A 26 28.22 -37.83 -7.89
CA PRO A 26 28.45 -36.62 -8.65
C PRO A 26 27.16 -36.21 -9.34
N GLY A 27 26.90 -34.96 -9.36
CA GLY A 27 25.93 -34.43 -10.31
C GLY A 27 24.86 -33.55 -9.78
N SER A 28 25.25 -32.42 -9.21
CA SER A 28 24.44 -31.24 -9.33
C SER A 28 24.34 -30.87 -10.80
N GLY A 29 23.40 -31.50 -11.50
CA GLY A 29 22.98 -31.09 -12.84
C GLY A 29 22.36 -29.70 -12.73
N ALA A 30 23.18 -28.69 -12.95
CA ALA A 30 22.70 -27.37 -13.26
C ALA A 30 21.72 -27.49 -14.43
N ARG A 31 20.42 -27.36 -14.16
CA ARG A 31 19.40 -27.29 -15.21
C ARG A 31 19.82 -26.17 -16.15
N PRO A 32 19.96 -26.43 -17.47
CA PRO A 32 20.28 -25.38 -18.42
C PRO A 32 19.21 -24.33 -18.32
N ARG A 33 19.61 -23.10 -17.97
CA ARG A 33 18.76 -21.93 -18.07
C ARG A 33 18.25 -21.89 -19.50
N ARG A 34 16.96 -22.14 -19.69
CA ARG A 34 16.28 -21.92 -20.96
C ARG A 34 16.59 -20.49 -21.40
N ARG A 35 17.44 -20.34 -22.39
CA ARG A 35 17.60 -19.07 -23.08
C ARG A 35 16.27 -18.77 -23.73
N ASP A 36 15.61 -17.73 -23.27
CA ASP A 36 14.41 -17.21 -23.93
C ASP A 36 14.80 -16.76 -25.33
N ARG A 37 14.37 -17.52 -26.34
CA ARG A 37 14.69 -17.27 -27.76
C ARG A 37 14.10 -15.97 -28.31
N HIS A 38 13.31 -15.25 -27.54
CA HIS A 38 12.62 -14.05 -28.01
C HIS A 38 13.15 -12.75 -27.44
N GLY A 39 14.31 -12.74 -26.78
CA GLY A 39 14.99 -11.51 -26.36
C GLY A 39 14.18 -10.63 -25.39
N ARG A 40 13.09 -11.13 -24.85
CA ARG A 40 12.34 -10.44 -23.81
C ARG A 40 12.97 -10.78 -22.45
N GLY A 41 14.23 -10.36 -22.32
CA GLY A 41 14.88 -10.35 -21.03
C GLY A 41 13.99 -9.63 -20.02
N LEU A 42 14.09 -10.06 -18.76
CA LEU A 42 13.42 -9.44 -17.61
C LEU A 42 13.40 -7.93 -17.81
N ARG A 43 12.22 -7.37 -18.09
CA ARG A 43 11.97 -5.95 -18.02
C ARG A 43 11.84 -5.59 -16.53
N GLY A 44 12.90 -5.91 -15.77
CA GLY A 44 13.08 -5.51 -14.41
C GLY A 44 13.77 -4.15 -14.39
N ARG A 45 13.51 -3.40 -13.35
CA ARG A 45 14.18 -2.13 -13.10
C ARG A 45 15.69 -2.32 -13.15
N LEU A 46 16.37 -1.49 -13.91
CA LEU A 46 17.84 -1.51 -14.05
C LEU A 46 18.56 -1.07 -12.78
N VAL A 47 17.84 -0.41 -11.86
CA VAL A 47 18.39 0.08 -10.60
C VAL A 47 18.05 -0.91 -9.47
N PRO A 48 19.06 -1.47 -8.77
CA PRO A 48 18.84 -2.35 -7.62
C PRO A 48 18.18 -1.60 -6.46
N PRO A 49 17.34 -2.28 -5.63
CA PRO A 49 16.61 -1.66 -4.52
C PRO A 49 17.48 -1.00 -3.45
N GLY A 50 18.76 -1.29 -3.39
CA GLY A 50 19.70 -0.73 -2.39
C GLY A 50 20.43 0.54 -2.83
N VAL A 51 20.12 1.05 -4.03
CA VAL A 51 20.74 2.30 -4.50
C VAL A 51 19.94 3.50 -3.99
N PRO A 52 20.58 4.56 -3.45
CA PRO A 52 19.89 5.75 -2.92
C PRO A 52 18.92 6.43 -3.90
N LEU A 53 19.11 6.24 -5.21
CA LEU A 53 18.23 6.76 -6.27
C LEU A 53 17.07 5.82 -6.61
N TYR A 54 16.99 4.66 -5.94
CA TYR A 54 15.89 3.73 -6.17
C TYR A 54 14.65 4.20 -5.39
N ARG A 55 13.67 4.72 -6.11
CA ARG A 55 12.32 4.96 -5.57
C ARG A 55 11.35 3.99 -6.23
N SER A 56 10.49 3.34 -5.46
CA SER A 56 9.40 2.56 -6.01
C SER A 56 8.34 3.49 -6.60
N ARG A 57 7.52 3.00 -7.52
CA ARG A 57 6.37 3.79 -8.03
C ARG A 57 5.39 4.18 -6.91
N ALA A 58 5.29 3.33 -5.88
CA ALA A 58 4.50 3.66 -4.70
C ALA A 58 5.10 4.85 -3.95
N GLN A 59 6.40 4.82 -3.67
CA GLN A 59 7.09 5.94 -3.02
C GLN A 59 7.04 7.24 -3.83
N GLN A 60 7.14 7.15 -5.16
CA GLN A 60 6.99 8.33 -6.03
C GLN A 60 5.59 8.93 -5.91
N PHE A 61 4.55 8.09 -5.86
CA PHE A 61 3.19 8.55 -5.68
C PHE A 61 2.96 9.12 -4.27
N ASP A 62 3.50 8.48 -3.24
CA ASP A 62 3.43 8.98 -1.86
C ASP A 62 4.10 10.37 -1.75
N ASP A 63 5.23 10.57 -2.44
CA ASP A 63 5.92 11.87 -2.51
C ASP A 63 5.03 12.95 -3.17
N LEU A 64 4.27 12.62 -4.24
CA LEU A 64 3.32 13.55 -4.88
C LEU A 64 2.18 13.96 -3.94
N VAL A 65 1.63 13.01 -3.16
CA VAL A 65 0.59 13.33 -2.17
C VAL A 65 1.13 14.26 -1.08
N LEU A 66 2.34 13.99 -0.58
CA LEU A 66 2.99 14.86 0.41
C LEU A 66 3.26 16.26 -0.16
N GLU A 67 3.66 16.37 -1.42
CA GLU A 67 3.87 17.65 -2.09
C GLU A 67 2.55 18.42 -2.24
N ALA A 68 1.47 17.75 -2.64
CA ALA A 68 0.14 18.35 -2.73
C ALA A 68 -0.32 18.93 -1.38
N VAL A 69 -0.16 18.19 -0.29
CA VAL A 69 -0.47 18.66 1.07
C VAL A 69 0.40 19.84 1.47
N ALA A 70 1.71 19.78 1.21
CA ALA A 70 2.65 20.85 1.52
C ALA A 70 2.34 22.18 0.78
N ARG A 71 1.73 22.12 -0.41
CA ARG A 71 1.25 23.32 -1.14
C ARG A 71 0.11 24.02 -0.41
N LEU A 72 -0.69 23.29 0.36
CA LEU A 72 -1.83 23.85 1.13
C LEU A 72 -1.44 24.32 2.55
N GLU A 73 -0.40 23.73 3.15
CA GLU A 73 0.03 24.04 4.52
C GLU A 73 0.17 25.55 4.84
N PRO A 74 0.73 26.42 3.97
CA PRO A 74 0.93 27.82 4.30
C PRO A 74 -0.36 28.58 4.61
N ARG A 75 -1.51 28.08 4.17
CA ARG A 75 -2.82 28.72 4.35
C ARG A 75 -3.75 27.94 5.26
N TRP A 76 -3.57 26.60 5.36
CA TRP A 76 -4.52 25.66 5.96
C TRP A 76 -3.88 24.74 7.01
N GLU A 77 -2.74 25.13 7.60
CA GLU A 77 -1.97 24.31 8.55
C GLU A 77 -2.84 23.78 9.70
N THR A 78 -3.72 24.61 10.26
CA THR A 78 -4.57 24.23 11.40
C THR A 78 -5.61 23.18 10.99
N GLU A 79 -6.29 23.40 9.89
CA GLU A 79 -7.36 22.52 9.39
C GLU A 79 -6.78 21.20 8.86
N LEU A 80 -5.60 21.25 8.19
CA LEU A 80 -4.89 20.07 7.70
C LEU A 80 -4.38 19.17 8.83
N SER A 81 -4.07 19.75 10.00
CA SER A 81 -3.60 18.97 11.16
C SER A 81 -4.65 17.98 11.68
N ASP A 82 -5.92 18.23 11.39
CA ASP A 82 -7.05 17.38 11.80
C ASP A 82 -7.42 16.33 10.73
N VAL A 83 -6.77 16.37 9.55
CA VAL A 83 -7.06 15.47 8.41
C VAL A 83 -5.92 14.47 8.21
N GLU A 84 -6.27 13.20 8.13
CA GLU A 84 -5.30 12.13 7.80
C GLU A 84 -5.34 11.84 6.30
N PHE A 85 -4.16 11.69 5.68
CA PHE A 85 -4.02 11.29 4.28
C PHE A 85 -3.51 9.87 4.18
N ALA A 86 -4.14 9.06 3.32
CA ALA A 86 -3.75 7.68 3.07
C ALA A 86 -3.77 7.36 1.57
N VAL A 87 -2.95 6.39 1.16
CA VAL A 87 -2.90 5.91 -0.21
C VAL A 87 -3.27 4.44 -0.25
N GLN A 88 -4.21 4.09 -1.11
CA GLN A 88 -4.63 2.73 -1.41
C GLN A 88 -4.41 2.42 -2.90
N GLU A 89 -4.15 1.16 -3.24
CA GLU A 89 -3.91 0.77 -4.64
C GLU A 89 -5.13 0.98 -5.53
N VAL A 90 -6.28 0.48 -5.08
CA VAL A 90 -7.57 0.52 -5.78
C VAL A 90 -8.69 0.69 -4.77
N PRO A 91 -9.83 1.26 -5.17
CA PRO A 91 -11.02 1.27 -4.32
C PRO A 91 -11.55 -0.15 -4.10
N ASP A 92 -12.27 -0.34 -3.01
CA ASP A 92 -13.01 -1.57 -2.77
C ASP A 92 -14.12 -1.75 -3.83
N ALA A 93 -14.50 -2.99 -4.13
CA ALA A 93 -15.43 -3.27 -5.22
C ALA A 93 -16.82 -2.63 -5.04
N ASP A 94 -17.22 -2.44 -3.80
CA ASP A 94 -18.49 -1.79 -3.41
C ASP A 94 -18.43 -0.24 -3.51
N ALA A 95 -17.26 0.32 -3.60
CA ALA A 95 -17.06 1.76 -3.83
C ALA A 95 -17.14 2.15 -5.32
N ILE A 96 -17.19 1.17 -6.23
CA ILE A 96 -17.30 1.42 -7.66
C ILE A 96 -18.80 1.52 -8.01
N GLY A 97 -19.28 2.74 -8.22
CA GLY A 97 -20.66 3.02 -8.60
C GLY A 97 -20.86 3.24 -10.10
N ASP A 98 -22.06 3.68 -10.45
CA ASP A 98 -22.43 4.00 -11.85
C ASP A 98 -21.64 5.21 -12.40
N GLU A 99 -21.10 6.05 -11.54
CA GLU A 99 -20.27 7.23 -11.87
C GLU A 99 -18.82 6.86 -12.26
N GLY A 100 -18.47 5.59 -12.14
CA GLY A 100 -17.14 5.07 -12.48
C GLY A 100 -16.27 4.77 -11.28
N VAL A 101 -14.95 4.68 -11.53
CA VAL A 101 -13.96 4.37 -10.51
C VAL A 101 -13.56 5.67 -9.79
N PRO A 102 -13.79 5.79 -8.47
CA PRO A 102 -13.41 6.99 -7.72
C PRO A 102 -11.88 7.16 -7.69
N LEU A 103 -11.44 8.41 -7.59
CA LEU A 103 -10.01 8.77 -7.46
C LEU A 103 -9.59 8.88 -6.02
N ALA A 104 -10.51 9.28 -5.15
CA ALA A 104 -10.34 9.35 -3.71
C ALA A 104 -11.65 9.05 -2.99
N ARG A 105 -11.62 9.03 -1.67
CA ARG A 105 -12.81 9.02 -0.81
C ARG A 105 -12.50 9.63 0.54
N ILE A 106 -13.50 10.22 1.17
CA ILE A 106 -13.45 10.64 2.56
C ILE A 106 -13.96 9.51 3.46
N VAL A 107 -13.14 9.11 4.43
CA VAL A 107 -13.53 8.23 5.52
C VAL A 107 -13.70 9.09 6.77
N ARG A 108 -14.94 9.25 7.20
CA ARG A 108 -15.22 9.97 8.45
C ARG A 108 -15.11 9.00 9.60
N GLY A 109 -14.23 9.28 10.56
CA GLY A 109 -14.09 8.48 11.77
C GLY A 109 -15.43 8.41 12.47
N SER A 110 -15.90 7.20 12.80
CA SER A 110 -17.06 7.03 13.66
C SER A 110 -16.59 7.08 15.11
N PRO A 111 -17.15 7.96 15.95
CA PRO A 111 -16.84 7.97 17.38
C PRO A 111 -17.24 6.67 18.10
N ASP A 112 -17.91 5.77 17.39
CA ASP A 112 -18.57 4.58 17.96
C ASP A 112 -17.86 3.25 17.63
N THR A 113 -16.70 3.28 16.98
CA THR A 113 -15.99 2.04 16.61
C THR A 113 -15.18 1.43 17.74
N GLY A 114 -15.28 1.89 18.97
CA GLY A 114 -14.73 1.20 20.15
C GLY A 114 -13.35 0.54 19.99
N ASP A 115 -12.59 0.94 18.97
CA ASP A 115 -11.25 0.47 18.73
C ASP A 115 -10.27 1.26 19.60
N PRO A 116 -9.74 0.66 20.68
CA PRO A 116 -8.84 1.34 21.59
C PRO A 116 -7.51 1.71 20.91
N GLU A 117 -7.18 1.14 19.76
CA GLU A 117 -5.97 1.44 19.00
C GLU A 117 -6.15 2.60 17.99
N ASN A 118 -7.39 3.04 17.79
CA ASN A 118 -7.70 4.17 16.92
C ASN A 118 -8.69 5.12 17.60
N PRO A 119 -8.22 5.94 18.58
CA PRO A 119 -9.07 6.97 19.18
C PRO A 119 -9.53 7.91 18.08
N ALA A 120 -10.78 8.36 18.14
CA ALA A 120 -11.47 9.24 17.20
C ALA A 120 -10.52 10.10 16.35
N THR A 121 -9.99 9.53 15.31
CA THR A 121 -9.16 10.21 14.33
C THR A 121 -10.09 11.11 13.52
N GLY A 122 -9.65 12.30 13.19
CA GLY A 122 -10.34 13.21 12.28
C GLY A 122 -10.70 12.54 10.94
N PRO A 123 -11.30 13.27 10.03
CA PRO A 123 -11.59 12.74 8.70
C PRO A 123 -10.31 12.32 8.00
N ARG A 124 -10.41 11.24 7.21
CA ARG A 124 -9.29 10.72 6.44
C ARG A 124 -9.62 10.78 4.96
N ILE A 125 -8.72 11.34 4.17
CA ILE A 125 -8.75 11.30 2.71
C ILE A 125 -7.93 10.10 2.23
N VAL A 126 -8.57 9.18 1.48
CA VAL A 126 -7.92 8.02 0.90
C VAL A 126 -7.84 8.20 -0.61
N LEU A 127 -6.62 8.36 -1.14
CA LEU A 127 -6.37 8.48 -2.58
C LEU A 127 -6.14 7.09 -3.20
N PHE A 128 -6.69 6.86 -4.39
CA PHE A 128 -6.54 5.61 -5.11
C PHE A 128 -5.48 5.71 -6.19
N ARG A 129 -4.30 5.15 -5.93
CA ARG A 129 -3.12 5.29 -6.76
C ARG A 129 -3.33 4.83 -8.21
N ARG A 130 -3.91 3.63 -8.42
CA ARG A 130 -4.08 3.11 -9.78
C ARG A 130 -5.09 3.89 -10.63
N PRO A 131 -6.25 4.27 -10.12
CA PRO A 131 -7.17 5.14 -10.84
C PRO A 131 -6.54 6.47 -11.24
N LEU A 132 -5.81 7.14 -10.33
CA LEU A 132 -5.12 8.40 -10.61
C LEU A 132 -4.05 8.21 -11.69
N MET A 133 -3.17 7.22 -11.54
CA MET A 133 -2.15 6.90 -12.54
C MET A 133 -2.69 6.45 -13.90
N ALA A 134 -3.93 5.97 -13.96
CA ALA A 134 -4.57 5.57 -15.23
C ALA A 134 -5.19 6.75 -15.98
N ARG A 135 -5.43 7.87 -15.31
CA ARG A 135 -5.98 9.08 -15.91
C ARG A 135 -4.92 10.05 -16.41
N ALA A 136 -3.77 10.09 -15.76
CA ALA A 136 -2.67 10.95 -16.16
C ALA A 136 -1.82 10.30 -17.27
N GLU A 137 -1.41 11.09 -18.25
CA GLU A 137 -0.55 10.65 -19.36
C GLU A 137 0.94 10.68 -18.96
N ASP A 138 1.32 11.62 -18.10
CA ASP A 138 2.70 11.79 -17.61
C ASP A 138 2.74 12.14 -16.11
N GLU A 139 3.95 12.44 -15.60
CA GLU A 139 4.20 12.70 -14.18
C GLU A 139 3.73 14.10 -13.77
N ASP A 140 3.83 15.07 -14.67
CA ASP A 140 3.41 16.45 -14.41
C ASP A 140 1.87 16.51 -14.31
N GLU A 141 1.17 15.88 -15.25
CA GLU A 141 -0.29 15.74 -15.22
C GLU A 141 -0.76 14.95 -13.99
N LEU A 142 -0.03 13.89 -13.61
CA LEU A 142 -0.33 13.15 -12.39
C LEU A 142 -0.20 14.02 -11.14
N SER A 143 0.82 14.87 -11.08
CA SER A 143 1.04 15.78 -9.95
C SER A 143 -0.11 16.78 -9.80
N GLU A 144 -0.54 17.40 -10.91
CA GLU A 144 -1.67 18.34 -10.89
C GLU A 144 -2.98 17.61 -10.55
N LEU A 145 -3.25 16.45 -11.15
CA LEU A 145 -4.44 15.66 -10.84
C LEU A 145 -4.51 15.23 -9.37
N VAL A 146 -3.38 14.83 -8.77
CA VAL A 146 -3.30 14.50 -7.34
C VAL A 146 -3.61 15.73 -6.50
N PHE A 147 -3.07 16.89 -6.88
CA PHE A 147 -3.33 18.16 -6.19
C PHE A 147 -4.80 18.54 -6.25
N ASP A 148 -5.41 18.51 -7.45
CA ASP A 148 -6.82 18.84 -7.65
C ASP A 148 -7.74 17.95 -6.80
N VAL A 149 -7.49 16.64 -6.79
CA VAL A 149 -8.26 15.69 -5.97
C VAL A 149 -8.08 15.97 -4.47
N VAL A 150 -6.87 16.32 -4.01
CA VAL A 150 -6.64 16.71 -2.61
C VAL A 150 -7.41 17.98 -2.26
N VAL A 151 -7.44 18.98 -3.15
CA VAL A 151 -8.21 20.21 -2.97
C VAL A 151 -9.70 19.93 -2.89
N GLU A 152 -10.26 19.12 -3.81
CA GLU A 152 -11.67 18.73 -3.82
C GLU A 152 -12.10 18.05 -2.51
N GLU A 153 -11.39 17.00 -2.13
CA GLU A 153 -11.72 16.20 -0.94
C GLU A 153 -11.56 17.03 0.36
N PHE A 154 -10.54 17.89 0.41
CA PHE A 154 -10.33 18.78 1.55
C PHE A 154 -11.42 19.86 1.63
N ALA A 155 -11.83 20.42 0.51
CA ALA A 155 -12.94 21.37 0.41
C ALA A 155 -14.27 20.74 0.89
N GLU A 156 -14.52 19.48 0.50
CA GLU A 156 -15.69 18.72 0.97
C GLU A 156 -15.67 18.53 2.50
N ILE A 157 -14.51 18.24 3.09
CA ILE A 157 -14.36 18.11 4.54
C ILE A 157 -14.73 19.41 5.25
N LEU A 158 -14.27 20.54 4.73
CA LEU A 158 -14.51 21.86 5.29
C LEU A 158 -15.89 22.45 4.92
N GLY A 159 -16.57 21.86 3.94
CA GLY A 159 -17.87 22.35 3.44
C GLY A 159 -17.76 23.70 2.72
N VAL A 160 -16.66 23.92 1.98
CA VAL A 160 -16.41 25.11 1.19
C VAL A 160 -16.18 24.73 -0.29
N ASP A 161 -16.20 25.73 -1.18
CA ASP A 161 -15.89 25.50 -2.59
C ASP A 161 -14.37 25.30 -2.78
N PRO A 162 -13.93 24.44 -3.74
CA PRO A 162 -12.52 24.16 -4.00
C PRO A 162 -11.69 25.44 -4.29
N GLU A 163 -12.27 26.45 -4.95
CA GLU A 163 -11.63 27.74 -5.24
C GLU A 163 -11.32 28.55 -3.97
N VAL A 164 -11.97 28.25 -2.85
CA VAL A 164 -11.64 28.86 -1.54
C VAL A 164 -10.34 28.24 -1.00
N ILE A 165 -10.15 26.93 -1.25
CA ILE A 165 -8.94 26.22 -0.86
C ILE A 165 -7.77 26.66 -1.74
N ASP A 166 -7.93 26.55 -3.05
CA ASP A 166 -6.96 27.01 -4.03
C ASP A 166 -7.64 27.91 -5.10
N PRO A 167 -7.32 29.22 -5.16
CA PRO A 167 -7.89 30.13 -6.17
C PRO A 167 -7.52 29.78 -7.62
N GLY A 168 -6.52 28.93 -7.84
CA GLY A 168 -6.12 28.44 -9.17
C GLY A 168 -6.82 27.16 -9.58
N TYR A 169 -7.68 26.59 -8.73
CA TYR A 169 -8.40 25.36 -9.00
C TYR A 169 -9.24 25.44 -10.28
N GLY A 170 -9.05 24.49 -11.21
CA GLY A 170 -9.80 24.43 -12.47
C GLY A 170 -9.36 25.41 -13.56
N GLU A 171 -8.30 26.21 -13.35
CA GLU A 171 -7.68 27.05 -14.39
C GLU A 171 -6.64 26.20 -15.17
N VAL A 172 -7.09 25.48 -16.20
CA VAL A 172 -6.25 24.72 -17.14
C VAL A 172 -6.22 25.43 -18.49
#